data_39e9070e13ab5ecf1e37eb49fc52e91a
#
_entry.id   39e9070e13ab5ecf1e37eb49fc52e91a
#
_cell.length_a   1.000
_cell.length_b   1.000
_cell.length_c   1.000
_cell.angle_alpha   90.00
_cell.angle_beta   90.00
_cell.angle_gamma   90.00
#
_symmetry.space_group_name_H-M   'P 1'
#
loop_
_entity.id
_entity.type
_entity.pdbx_description
1 polymer ?
#
loop_
_entity_poly.entity_id
_entity_poly.type
_entity_poly.pdbx_seq_one_letter_code
_entity_poly.pdbx_strand_id
1 'polypeptide(L)'
;VLALGIRGYKKWSEKWVRVYRTMDPEDIQVLNEYREIFVREAEILAQGFSSGKRKVCEYCYSLYQFIASCEIQKKLKKQELFFKEKGEKALEKEYAQIYGIVMELLDRMVEILGEEEITRTEFVQLLETGFAKSKVALIPPSMDQVLVGDMERTRLKEIKALFFVGVNEGNIPKNTDSGGILTQMDREFFADEGMELAPGPKE
;
A
#
# COMPACT_ATOMS: atom_id res chain seq x y z
N VAL A 1 9.55 8.65 30.03
CA VAL A 1 8.31 9.34 29.62
C VAL A 1 7.09 8.70 30.29
N LEU A 2 6.84 7.38 30.13
CA LEU A 2 5.69 6.70 30.76
C LEU A 2 5.74 6.79 32.29
N ALA A 3 6.91 6.54 32.90
CA ALA A 3 7.12 6.65 34.33
C ALA A 3 6.87 8.09 34.88
N LEU A 4 7.10 9.12 34.06
CA LEU A 4 6.82 10.53 34.39
C LEU A 4 5.33 10.88 34.24
N GLY A 5 4.47 9.95 33.79
CA GLY A 5 3.04 10.18 33.60
C GLY A 5 2.71 11.19 32.51
N ILE A 6 3.61 11.39 31.53
CA ILE A 6 3.45 12.36 30.46
C ILE A 6 2.57 11.77 29.37
N ARG A 7 1.39 12.36 29.20
CA ARG A 7 0.41 11.98 28.18
C ARG A 7 -0.20 13.23 27.54
N GLY A 8 -0.36 13.20 26.23
CA GLY A 8 -0.97 14.27 25.44
C GLY A 8 -0.02 15.42 25.15
N TYR A 9 -0.28 16.11 24.01
CA TYR A 9 0.59 17.16 23.46
C TYR A 9 0.86 18.30 24.46
N LYS A 10 -0.14 18.73 25.23
CA LYS A 10 0.02 19.81 26.23
C LYS A 10 1.14 19.52 27.23
N LYS A 11 1.24 18.28 27.74
CA LYS A 11 2.33 17.90 28.66
C LYS A 11 3.68 17.70 27.95
N TRP A 12 3.67 17.42 26.67
CA TRP A 12 4.89 17.34 25.89
C TRP A 12 5.45 18.74 25.58
N SER A 13 4.59 19.76 25.36
CA SER A 13 5.03 21.13 25.10
C SER A 13 5.58 21.85 26.34
N GLU A 14 5.28 21.37 27.54
CA GLU A 14 5.78 21.92 28.81
C GLU A 14 7.14 21.31 29.18
N LYS A 15 8.03 22.12 29.79
CA LYS A 15 9.31 21.61 30.32
C LYS A 15 9.07 20.63 31.47
N TRP A 16 9.72 19.48 31.45
CA TRP A 16 9.62 18.48 32.50
C TRP A 16 10.59 18.81 33.61
N VAL A 17 10.08 18.96 34.83
CA VAL A 17 10.87 19.32 36.03
C VAL A 17 10.84 18.23 37.10
N ARG A 18 9.93 17.24 36.96
CA ARG A 18 9.74 16.20 37.96
C ARG A 18 10.80 15.12 37.85
N VAL A 19 11.58 14.91 38.89
CA VAL A 19 12.59 13.86 38.98
C VAL A 19 12.08 12.77 39.93
N TYR A 20 12.27 11.50 39.56
CA TYR A 20 11.98 10.36 40.43
C TYR A 20 13.19 10.05 41.33
N ARG A 21 12.95 9.35 42.47
CA ARG A 21 14.00 8.97 43.41
C ARG A 21 15.16 8.18 42.83
N THR A 22 14.91 7.46 41.76
CA THR A 22 15.88 6.59 41.04
C THR A 22 16.48 7.24 39.80
N MET A 23 16.19 8.51 39.55
CA MET A 23 16.61 9.24 38.34
C MET A 23 17.67 10.28 38.72
N ASP A 24 18.75 10.32 37.96
CA ASP A 24 19.76 11.35 38.13
C ASP A 24 19.19 12.71 37.67
N PRO A 25 19.46 13.80 38.40
CA PRO A 25 19.06 15.15 37.94
C PRO A 25 19.53 15.51 36.53
N GLU A 26 20.67 14.98 36.10
CA GLU A 26 21.18 15.19 34.73
C GLU A 26 20.30 14.53 33.68
N ASP A 27 19.69 13.37 33.98
CA ASP A 27 18.82 12.65 33.03
C ASP A 27 17.61 13.46 32.61
N ILE A 28 17.03 14.30 33.51
CA ILE A 28 15.88 15.14 33.16
C ILE A 28 16.25 16.23 32.16
N GLN A 29 17.49 16.71 32.22
CA GLN A 29 17.98 17.69 31.25
C GLN A 29 18.09 17.05 29.85
N VAL A 30 18.73 15.90 29.75
CA VAL A 30 18.85 15.14 28.50
C VAL A 30 17.48 14.78 27.94
N LEU A 31 16.54 14.38 28.81
CA LEU A 31 15.16 14.10 28.38
C LEU A 31 14.44 15.35 27.85
N ASN A 32 14.69 16.52 28.41
CA ASN A 32 14.13 17.76 27.90
C ASN A 32 14.73 18.16 26.54
N GLU A 33 16.00 17.89 26.29
CA GLU A 33 16.62 18.13 24.98
C GLU A 33 15.95 17.25 23.90
N TYR A 34 15.77 15.94 24.17
CA TYR A 34 15.02 15.06 23.27
C TYR A 34 13.55 15.47 23.11
N ARG A 35 12.92 15.93 24.22
CA ARG A 35 11.56 16.46 24.18
C ARG A 35 11.46 17.66 23.22
N GLU A 36 12.40 18.60 23.29
CA GLU A 36 12.40 19.78 22.43
C GLU A 36 12.52 19.42 20.95
N ILE A 37 13.40 18.48 20.61
CA ILE A 37 13.53 17.97 19.25
C ILE A 37 12.19 17.37 18.80
N PHE A 38 11.60 16.49 19.62
CA PHE A 38 10.34 15.83 19.28
C PHE A 38 9.19 16.84 19.13
N VAL A 39 9.06 17.79 20.05
CA VAL A 39 7.98 18.79 20.04
C VAL A 39 8.08 19.68 18.81
N ARG A 40 9.29 20.12 18.46
CA ARG A 40 9.53 20.93 17.26
C ARG A 40 9.04 20.23 15.99
N GLU A 41 9.36 18.95 15.83
CA GLU A 41 8.92 18.19 14.66
C GLU A 41 7.41 17.87 14.72
N ALA A 42 6.88 17.54 15.90
CA ALA A 42 5.47 17.22 16.09
C ALA A 42 4.54 18.42 16.01
N GLU A 43 5.06 19.67 16.17
CA GLU A 43 4.27 20.88 16.15
C GLU A 43 3.55 21.10 14.81
N ILE A 44 4.18 20.73 13.70
CA ILE A 44 3.58 20.79 12.35
C ILE A 44 2.27 19.99 12.33
N LEU A 45 2.29 18.76 12.86
CA LEU A 45 1.08 17.94 12.95
C LEU A 45 0.10 18.49 13.99
N ALA A 46 0.58 18.96 15.14
CA ALA A 46 -0.29 19.50 16.18
C ALA A 46 -1.10 20.70 15.68
N GLN A 47 -0.50 21.59 14.91
CA GLN A 47 -1.16 22.73 14.27
C GLN A 47 -2.07 22.28 13.12
N GLY A 48 -1.58 21.43 12.24
CA GLY A 48 -2.32 20.91 11.10
C GLY A 48 -3.54 20.08 11.48
N PHE A 49 -3.48 19.38 12.63
CA PHE A 49 -4.52 18.50 13.15
C PHE A 49 -5.25 19.08 14.38
N SER A 50 -5.32 20.39 14.50
CA SER A 50 -6.06 21.06 15.56
C SER A 50 -7.57 20.74 15.50
N SER A 51 -8.31 21.09 16.57
CA SER A 51 -9.75 20.81 16.67
C SER A 51 -10.56 21.55 15.61
N GLY A 52 -11.62 20.91 15.14
CA GLY A 52 -12.54 21.43 14.11
C GLY A 52 -12.51 20.60 12.82
N LYS A 53 -13.33 21.05 11.87
CA LYS A 53 -13.31 20.51 10.51
C LYS A 53 -12.28 21.30 9.70
N ARG A 54 -11.60 20.62 8.80
CA ARG A 54 -10.67 21.19 7.83
C ARG A 54 -10.79 20.47 6.49
N LYS A 55 -10.36 21.10 5.43
CA LYS A 55 -10.29 20.48 4.11
C LYS A 55 -9.28 19.34 4.10
N VAL A 56 -9.59 18.29 3.35
CA VAL A 56 -8.68 17.13 3.18
C VAL A 56 -7.32 17.56 2.67
N CYS A 57 -7.27 18.51 1.73
CA CYS A 57 -6.00 19.04 1.20
C CYS A 57 -5.12 19.68 2.30
N GLU A 58 -5.70 20.34 3.30
CA GLU A 58 -4.94 20.94 4.41
C GLU A 58 -4.32 19.87 5.32
N TYR A 59 -5.07 18.80 5.60
CA TYR A 59 -4.55 17.66 6.35
C TYR A 59 -3.42 16.96 5.59
N CYS A 60 -3.61 16.68 4.30
CA CYS A 60 -2.59 16.07 3.44
C CYS A 60 -1.32 16.92 3.38
N TYR A 61 -1.46 18.24 3.23
CA TYR A 61 -0.34 19.17 3.20
C TYR A 61 0.43 19.19 4.53
N SER A 62 -0.28 19.20 5.67
CA SER A 62 0.37 19.17 7.00
C SER A 62 1.13 17.86 7.21
N LEU A 63 0.57 16.73 6.76
CA LEU A 63 1.23 15.43 6.83
C LEU A 63 2.46 15.38 5.91
N TYR A 64 2.35 15.90 4.70
CA TYR A 64 3.48 16.03 3.77
C TYR A 64 4.62 16.88 4.36
N GLN A 65 4.30 18.03 4.94
CA GLN A 65 5.29 18.91 5.59
C GLN A 65 6.00 18.17 6.74
N PHE A 66 5.27 17.43 7.55
CA PHE A 66 5.86 16.61 8.62
C PHE A 66 6.79 15.52 8.07
N ILE A 67 6.37 14.80 7.04
CA ILE A 67 7.20 13.78 6.36
C ILE A 67 8.48 14.39 5.80
N ALA A 68 8.39 15.58 5.23
CA ALA A 68 9.52 16.31 4.67
C ALA A 68 10.47 16.82 5.76
N SER A 69 9.94 17.44 6.84
CA SER A 69 10.76 17.94 7.96
C SER A 69 11.53 16.84 8.68
N CYS A 70 10.89 15.67 8.82
CA CYS A 70 11.53 14.49 9.39
C CYS A 70 12.52 13.78 8.45
N GLU A 71 12.72 14.28 7.23
CA GLU A 71 13.59 13.69 6.19
C GLU A 71 13.29 12.19 5.94
N ILE A 72 12.00 11.79 6.00
CA ILE A 72 11.60 10.38 5.89
C ILE A 72 12.10 9.75 4.59
N GLN A 73 12.09 10.47 3.47
CA GLN A 73 12.59 9.98 2.19
C GLN A 73 14.06 9.57 2.28
N LYS A 74 14.91 10.39 2.91
CA LYS A 74 16.34 10.07 3.08
C LYS A 74 16.55 8.88 4.01
N LYS A 75 15.75 8.79 5.08
CA LYS A 75 15.79 7.67 6.03
C LYS A 75 15.39 6.35 5.36
N LEU A 76 14.33 6.34 4.56
CA LEU A 76 13.91 5.17 3.78
C LEU A 76 14.98 4.77 2.76
N LYS A 77 15.58 5.73 2.05
CA LYS A 77 16.67 5.45 1.11
C LYS A 77 17.89 4.85 1.79
N LYS A 78 18.20 5.29 3.01
CA LYS A 78 19.28 4.70 3.81
C LYS A 78 18.98 3.24 4.17
N GLN A 79 17.73 2.91 4.53
CA GLN A 79 17.32 1.54 4.81
C GLN A 79 17.35 0.66 3.55
N GLU A 80 16.88 1.17 2.42
CA GLU A 80 16.98 0.49 1.13
C GLU A 80 18.44 0.08 0.82
N LEU A 81 19.37 1.02 0.94
CA LEU A 81 20.81 0.75 0.71
C LEU A 81 21.37 -0.27 1.71
N PHE A 82 20.99 -0.18 2.98
CA PHE A 82 21.41 -1.13 4.00
C PHE A 82 20.96 -2.56 3.69
N PHE A 83 19.71 -2.75 3.26
CA PHE A 83 19.20 -4.08 2.88
C PHE A 83 19.80 -4.57 1.56
N LYS A 84 20.12 -3.66 0.64
CA LYS A 84 20.85 -3.97 -0.58
C LYS A 84 22.24 -4.54 -0.27
N GLU A 85 22.98 -3.91 0.64
CA GLU A 85 24.30 -4.38 1.09
C GLU A 85 24.23 -5.74 1.78
N LYS A 86 23.16 -6.00 2.51
CA LYS A 86 22.89 -7.31 3.13
C LYS A 86 22.41 -8.40 2.16
N GLY A 87 22.09 -8.04 0.92
CA GLY A 87 21.55 -8.98 -0.07
C GLY A 87 20.08 -9.32 0.13
N GLU A 88 19.36 -8.61 1.01
CA GLU A 88 17.96 -8.82 1.32
C GLU A 88 17.06 -8.12 0.29
N LYS A 89 17.01 -8.66 -0.93
CA LYS A 89 16.33 -8.06 -2.10
C LYS A 89 14.84 -7.75 -1.88
N ALA A 90 14.14 -8.50 -1.06
CA ALA A 90 12.73 -8.26 -0.77
C ALA A 90 12.56 -6.95 0.01
N LEU A 91 13.31 -6.79 1.10
CA LEU A 91 13.29 -5.57 1.91
C LEU A 91 13.84 -4.34 1.16
N GLU A 92 14.91 -4.49 0.37
CA GLU A 92 15.39 -3.42 -0.51
C GLU A 92 14.26 -2.86 -1.37
N LYS A 93 13.52 -3.73 -2.07
CA LYS A 93 12.42 -3.33 -2.93
C LYS A 93 11.24 -2.72 -2.16
N GLU A 94 10.95 -3.24 -0.99
CA GLU A 94 9.90 -2.75 -0.11
C GLU A 94 10.20 -1.31 0.33
N TYR A 95 11.39 -1.06 0.87
CA TYR A 95 11.78 0.28 1.30
C TYR A 95 11.90 1.29 0.14
N ALA A 96 12.25 0.85 -1.06
CA ALA A 96 12.28 1.68 -2.26
C ALA A 96 10.90 2.22 -2.66
N GLN A 97 9.81 1.51 -2.35
CA GLN A 97 8.46 1.83 -2.79
C GLN A 97 7.63 2.61 -1.75
N ILE A 98 7.93 2.46 -0.45
CA ILE A 98 7.10 3.01 0.63
C ILE A 98 6.81 4.50 0.45
N TYR A 99 7.83 5.30 0.17
CA TYR A 99 7.66 6.76 0.01
C TYR A 99 6.70 7.09 -1.14
N GLY A 100 6.89 6.45 -2.29
CA GLY A 100 6.03 6.65 -3.46
C GLY A 100 4.58 6.28 -3.18
N ILE A 101 4.34 5.15 -2.51
CA ILE A 101 2.99 4.70 -2.14
C ILE A 101 2.30 5.70 -1.22
N VAL A 102 3.02 6.25 -0.24
CA VAL A 102 2.47 7.26 0.68
C VAL A 102 2.11 8.54 -0.09
N MET A 103 3.01 9.03 -0.94
CA MET A 103 2.75 10.25 -1.72
C MET A 103 1.57 10.04 -2.70
N GLU A 104 1.54 8.93 -3.41
CA GLU A 104 0.43 8.61 -4.32
C GLU A 104 -0.93 8.53 -3.61
N LEU A 105 -0.97 8.00 -2.39
CA LEU A 105 -2.20 7.99 -1.59
C LEU A 105 -2.64 9.40 -1.23
N LEU A 106 -1.72 10.26 -0.77
CA LEU A 106 -2.03 11.64 -0.42
C LEU A 106 -2.49 12.44 -1.65
N ASP A 107 -1.83 12.27 -2.79
CA ASP A 107 -2.20 12.93 -4.05
C ASP A 107 -3.61 12.54 -4.49
N ARG A 108 -3.94 11.24 -4.44
CA ARG A 108 -5.30 10.76 -4.75
C ARG A 108 -6.36 11.28 -3.77
N MET A 109 -6.03 11.37 -2.50
CA MET A 109 -6.96 11.95 -1.51
C MET A 109 -7.24 13.41 -1.81
N VAL A 110 -6.23 14.19 -2.20
CA VAL A 110 -6.38 15.59 -2.58
C VAL A 110 -7.18 15.71 -3.90
N GLU A 111 -6.91 14.87 -4.89
CA GLU A 111 -7.60 14.88 -6.18
C GLU A 111 -9.10 14.61 -6.06
N ILE A 112 -9.47 13.64 -5.22
CA ILE A 112 -10.87 13.17 -5.11
C ILE A 112 -11.66 13.95 -4.06
N LEU A 113 -11.06 14.27 -2.92
CA LEU A 113 -11.73 14.78 -1.73
C LEU A 113 -11.13 16.09 -1.21
N GLY A 114 -10.19 16.71 -1.93
CA GLY A 114 -9.37 17.83 -1.43
C GLY A 114 -10.16 18.99 -0.84
N GLU A 115 -11.31 19.32 -1.40
CA GLU A 115 -12.18 20.42 -0.97
C GLU A 115 -13.19 20.03 0.13
N GLU A 116 -13.31 18.72 0.44
CA GLU A 116 -14.25 18.24 1.46
C GLU A 116 -13.76 18.61 2.86
N GLU A 117 -14.66 19.14 3.68
CA GLU A 117 -14.40 19.49 5.08
C GLU A 117 -14.75 18.31 6.00
N ILE A 118 -13.73 17.72 6.58
CA ILE A 118 -13.85 16.57 7.48
C ILE A 118 -13.19 16.81 8.83
N THR A 119 -13.55 16.00 9.81
CA THR A 119 -12.89 15.99 11.11
C THR A 119 -11.56 15.23 11.05
N ARG A 120 -10.68 15.48 12.02
CA ARG A 120 -9.44 14.71 12.18
C ARG A 120 -9.67 13.20 12.24
N THR A 121 -10.73 12.75 12.92
CA THR A 121 -11.03 11.31 13.06
C THR A 121 -11.40 10.70 11.73
N GLU A 122 -12.23 11.37 10.93
CA GLU A 122 -12.59 10.94 9.58
C GLU A 122 -11.36 10.89 8.66
N PHE A 123 -10.47 11.87 8.75
CA PHE A 123 -9.23 11.87 7.98
C PHE A 123 -8.33 10.67 8.33
N VAL A 124 -8.17 10.35 9.62
CA VAL A 124 -7.39 9.17 10.06
C VAL A 124 -8.00 7.88 9.52
N GLN A 125 -9.33 7.74 9.58
CA GLN A 125 -10.03 6.57 9.02
C GLN A 125 -9.86 6.45 7.50
N LEU A 126 -9.86 7.57 6.78
CA LEU A 126 -9.57 7.59 5.33
C LEU A 126 -8.13 7.12 5.04
N LEU A 127 -7.15 7.62 5.79
CA LEU A 127 -5.76 7.17 5.68
C LEU A 127 -5.61 5.68 5.97
N GLU A 128 -6.17 5.19 7.07
CA GLU A 128 -6.12 3.77 7.44
C GLU A 128 -6.74 2.89 6.35
N THR A 129 -7.89 3.30 5.80
CA THR A 129 -8.55 2.59 4.69
C THR A 129 -7.70 2.61 3.42
N GLY A 130 -7.10 3.74 3.11
CA GLY A 130 -6.22 3.90 1.95
C GLY A 130 -4.98 3.02 2.06
N PHE A 131 -4.30 3.02 3.21
CA PHE A 131 -3.14 2.18 3.44
C PHE A 131 -3.49 0.68 3.47
N ALA A 132 -4.63 0.30 4.03
CA ALA A 132 -5.07 -1.09 4.02
C ALA A 132 -5.28 -1.65 2.60
N LYS A 133 -5.62 -0.79 1.64
CA LYS A 133 -5.77 -1.14 0.22
C LYS A 133 -4.47 -1.00 -0.57
N SER A 134 -3.50 -0.26 -0.05
CA SER A 134 -2.20 -0.08 -0.69
C SER A 134 -1.38 -1.37 -0.60
N LYS A 135 -0.94 -1.88 -1.73
CA LYS A 135 -0.09 -3.09 -1.79
C LYS A 135 1.31 -2.69 -2.17
N VAL A 136 2.28 -3.04 -1.35
CA VAL A 136 3.67 -3.04 -1.77
C VAL A 136 3.84 -4.18 -2.78
N ALA A 137 4.13 -3.86 -4.02
CA ALA A 137 4.40 -4.87 -5.03
C ALA A 137 5.77 -5.51 -4.73
N LEU A 138 5.76 -6.62 -4.01
CA LEU A 138 6.97 -7.37 -3.66
C LEU A 138 7.71 -7.93 -4.88
N ILE A 139 7.06 -7.97 -6.05
CA ILE A 139 7.61 -8.53 -7.28
C ILE A 139 7.34 -7.58 -8.46
N PRO A 140 8.23 -6.64 -8.78
CA PRO A 140 8.34 -6.22 -10.17
C PRO A 140 8.88 -7.41 -10.97
N PRO A 141 8.39 -7.67 -12.18
CA PRO A 141 9.01 -8.68 -13.05
C PRO A 141 10.47 -8.27 -13.28
N SER A 142 11.40 -8.94 -12.60
CA SER A 142 12.81 -8.81 -12.91
C SER A 142 13.09 -9.65 -14.15
N MET A 143 13.99 -9.20 -15.03
CA MET A 143 14.26 -9.84 -16.34
C MET A 143 14.76 -11.29 -16.24
N ASP A 144 15.07 -11.79 -15.04
CA ASP A 144 15.60 -13.13 -14.75
C ASP A 144 14.68 -13.95 -13.84
N GLN A 145 13.36 -13.88 -14.01
CA GLN A 145 12.42 -14.65 -13.20
C GLN A 145 11.59 -15.57 -14.07
N VAL A 146 11.35 -16.80 -13.57
CA VAL A 146 10.34 -17.70 -14.13
C VAL A 146 8.98 -17.27 -13.58
N LEU A 147 8.10 -16.82 -14.47
CA LEU A 147 6.73 -16.49 -14.12
C LEU A 147 5.91 -17.79 -14.15
N VAL A 148 5.35 -18.17 -13.01
CA VAL A 148 4.40 -19.27 -12.90
C VAL A 148 3.01 -18.68 -12.68
N GLY A 149 2.08 -19.00 -13.54
CA GLY A 149 0.74 -18.43 -13.48
C GLY A 149 -0.30 -19.31 -14.12
N ASP A 150 -1.56 -18.97 -13.89
CA ASP A 150 -2.74 -19.58 -14.48
C ASP A 150 -2.98 -19.00 -15.87
N MET A 151 -3.40 -19.83 -16.82
CA MET A 151 -3.65 -19.45 -18.21
C MET A 151 -4.73 -18.36 -18.35
N GLU A 152 -5.76 -18.38 -17.51
CA GLU A 152 -6.90 -17.47 -17.61
C GLU A 152 -6.59 -16.09 -17.02
N ARG A 153 -5.68 -15.99 -16.04
CA ARG A 153 -5.43 -14.79 -15.24
C ARG A 153 -4.09 -14.13 -15.51
N THR A 154 -3.15 -14.84 -16.15
CA THR A 154 -1.79 -14.36 -16.34
C THR A 154 -1.65 -13.63 -17.67
N ARG A 155 -1.28 -12.33 -17.61
CA ARG A 155 -0.94 -11.58 -18.80
C ARG A 155 0.57 -11.61 -18.99
N LEU A 156 1.01 -12.33 -20.03
CA LEU A 156 2.41 -12.43 -20.40
C LEU A 156 2.78 -11.29 -21.34
N LYS A 157 3.85 -10.57 -21.00
CA LYS A 157 4.47 -9.56 -21.88
C LYS A 157 5.93 -9.96 -22.10
N GLU A 158 6.39 -9.95 -23.34
CA GLU A 158 7.79 -10.14 -23.75
C GLU A 158 8.47 -11.38 -23.16
N ILE A 159 7.85 -12.54 -23.32
CA ILE A 159 8.41 -13.82 -22.89
C ILE A 159 9.32 -14.42 -23.96
N LYS A 160 10.46 -14.99 -23.56
CA LYS A 160 11.40 -15.68 -24.46
C LYS A 160 11.06 -17.15 -24.64
N ALA A 161 10.49 -17.80 -23.62
CA ALA A 161 10.08 -19.20 -23.64
C ALA A 161 8.84 -19.39 -22.79
N LEU A 162 7.89 -20.19 -23.25
CA LEU A 162 6.67 -20.58 -22.55
C LEU A 162 6.67 -22.09 -22.33
N PHE A 163 6.59 -22.51 -21.09
CA PHE A 163 6.39 -23.91 -20.72
C PHE A 163 4.94 -24.10 -20.30
N PHE A 164 4.18 -24.79 -21.12
CA PHE A 164 2.78 -25.06 -20.86
C PHE A 164 2.67 -26.45 -20.20
N VAL A 165 2.37 -26.51 -18.92
CA VAL A 165 2.33 -27.71 -18.13
C VAL A 165 0.88 -28.08 -17.76
N GLY A 166 0.61 -29.38 -17.58
CA GLY A 166 -0.75 -29.86 -17.22
C GLY A 166 -1.70 -29.95 -18.41
N VAL A 167 -1.18 -30.02 -19.62
CA VAL A 167 -1.97 -30.27 -20.85
C VAL A 167 -2.28 -31.77 -20.93
N ASN A 168 -3.29 -32.17 -20.16
CA ASN A 168 -3.80 -33.52 -20.17
C ASN A 168 -5.24 -33.49 -20.66
N GLU A 169 -5.68 -34.62 -21.27
CA GLU A 169 -7.08 -34.80 -21.66
C GLU A 169 -8.03 -34.52 -20.49
N GLY A 170 -9.05 -33.71 -20.72
CA GLY A 170 -10.00 -33.24 -19.69
C GLY A 170 -9.57 -32.01 -18.92
N ASN A 171 -8.29 -31.64 -18.94
CA ASN A 171 -7.81 -30.35 -18.32
C ASN A 171 -7.69 -29.22 -19.34
N ILE A 172 -7.11 -29.50 -20.50
CA ILE A 172 -6.98 -28.57 -21.61
C ILE A 172 -7.04 -29.34 -22.93
N PRO A 173 -8.09 -29.19 -23.75
CA PRO A 173 -9.30 -28.42 -23.43
C PRO A 173 -10.10 -29.02 -22.28
N LYS A 174 -10.72 -28.15 -21.44
CA LYS A 174 -11.71 -28.65 -20.49
C LYS A 174 -12.85 -29.27 -21.28
N ASN A 175 -13.18 -30.51 -20.99
CA ASN A 175 -14.44 -31.10 -21.44
C ASN A 175 -15.53 -30.27 -20.73
N THR A 176 -16.02 -29.26 -21.39
CA THR A 176 -17.31 -28.70 -21.06
C THR A 176 -18.31 -29.74 -21.55
N ASP A 177 -18.87 -30.50 -20.63
CA ASP A 177 -20.18 -31.12 -20.87
C ASP A 177 -21.12 -29.99 -21.21
N SER A 178 -21.15 -29.65 -22.46
CA SER A 178 -21.95 -28.56 -22.99
C SER A 178 -23.39 -28.96 -23.00
N GLY A 179 -24.05 -28.83 -21.86
CA GLY A 179 -25.49 -28.65 -21.82
C GLY A 179 -25.83 -27.31 -22.51
N GLY A 180 -25.47 -27.17 -23.76
CA GLY A 180 -25.96 -26.10 -24.59
C GLY A 180 -27.46 -26.29 -24.80
N ILE A 181 -28.20 -25.19 -24.96
CA ILE A 181 -29.66 -25.18 -25.27
C ILE A 181 -29.93 -26.00 -26.55
N LEU A 182 -28.95 -26.15 -27.43
CA LEU A 182 -29.02 -26.90 -28.67
C LEU A 182 -28.17 -28.17 -28.57
N THR A 183 -28.82 -29.31 -28.76
CA THR A 183 -28.16 -30.61 -28.90
C THR A 183 -27.48 -30.78 -30.27
N GLN A 184 -26.66 -31.80 -30.43
CA GLN A 184 -26.06 -32.10 -31.72
C GLN A 184 -27.12 -32.40 -32.80
N MET A 185 -28.23 -33.09 -32.44
CA MET A 185 -29.36 -33.37 -33.33
C MET A 185 -30.07 -32.07 -33.76
N ASP A 186 -30.20 -31.09 -32.85
CA ASP A 186 -30.78 -29.80 -33.20
C ASP A 186 -29.91 -29.03 -34.19
N ARG A 187 -28.58 -29.16 -34.06
CA ARG A 187 -27.61 -28.52 -34.97
C ARG A 187 -27.66 -29.17 -36.36
N GLU A 188 -27.80 -30.45 -36.46
CA GLU A 188 -27.95 -31.20 -37.73
C GLU A 188 -29.26 -30.78 -38.41
N PHE A 189 -30.36 -30.70 -37.66
CA PHE A 189 -31.66 -30.24 -38.19
C PHE A 189 -31.58 -28.82 -38.76
N PHE A 190 -30.92 -27.87 -38.02
CA PHE A 190 -30.75 -26.50 -38.49
C PHE A 190 -29.83 -26.41 -39.73
N ALA A 191 -28.81 -27.26 -39.80
CA ALA A 191 -27.95 -27.32 -40.98
C ALA A 191 -28.70 -27.80 -42.23
N ASP A 192 -29.57 -28.78 -42.08
CA ASP A 192 -30.43 -29.31 -43.16
C ASP A 192 -31.46 -28.27 -43.66
N GLU A 193 -31.92 -27.37 -42.76
CA GLU A 193 -32.77 -26.23 -43.07
C GLU A 193 -31.98 -24.99 -43.60
N GLY A 194 -30.67 -25.12 -43.83
CA GLY A 194 -29.83 -24.11 -44.44
C GLY A 194 -29.36 -23.02 -43.45
N MET A 195 -29.47 -23.22 -42.14
CA MET A 195 -28.92 -22.33 -41.10
C MET A 195 -27.56 -22.85 -40.63
N GLU A 196 -26.49 -22.17 -41.04
CA GLU A 196 -25.15 -22.44 -40.51
C GLU A 196 -25.00 -21.88 -39.10
N LEU A 197 -24.97 -22.77 -38.09
CA LEU A 197 -24.61 -22.44 -36.72
C LEU A 197 -23.09 -22.43 -36.55
N ALA A 198 -22.58 -21.67 -35.60
CA ALA A 198 -21.16 -21.72 -35.24
C ALA A 198 -20.71 -23.18 -35.01
N PRO A 199 -19.50 -23.56 -35.44
CA PRO A 199 -19.03 -24.96 -35.30
C PRO A 199 -19.09 -25.39 -33.83
N GLY A 200 -19.61 -26.59 -33.60
CA GLY A 200 -19.61 -27.22 -32.28
C GLY A 200 -18.18 -27.42 -31.76
N PRO A 201 -18.00 -27.64 -30.46
CA PRO A 201 -16.71 -28.06 -29.92
C PRO A 201 -16.32 -29.37 -30.68
N LYS A 202 -15.16 -29.36 -31.31
CA LYS A 202 -14.62 -30.57 -31.95
C LYS A 202 -14.22 -31.52 -30.83
N GLU A 203 -14.66 -32.76 -30.91
CA GLU A 203 -14.15 -33.89 -30.12
C GLU A 203 -12.62 -34.01 -30.24
#